data_8e31c94d38ab2b3a849ff6612ec53f6a
#
_entry.id   8e31c94d38ab2b3a849ff6612ec53f6a
#
_cell.length_a   1.000
_cell.length_b   1.000
_cell.length_c   1.000
_cell.angle_alpha   90.00
_cell.angle_beta   90.00
_cell.angle_gamma   90.00
#
_symmetry.space_group_name_H-M   'P 1'
#
loop_
_entity.id
_entity.type
_entity.pdbx_description
1 polymer ?
#
loop_
_entity_poly.entity_id
_entity_poly.type
_entity_poly.pdbx_seq_one_letter_code
_entity_poly.pdbx_strand_id
1 'polypeptide(L)'
;MSRRGLIHFAGPAGVVVIAALLGSVASNSTEIYFINALVAVTIVVSIYVFVGNSGVVSFGHISFVAVGAWTAGVLSVPVSEKPAIMQYLFPVLRDHTIGNVPSLLAAAAIGGVYALLVGLPLMRLSGLAAGIATFGILEITHNLLRYYEKVGPGTNTFSSVPETTDLVQAAFGALLVIGVAFGYQTSRFGRLLRATREDPAAARAVGVSVYQQRLIAFTLSGVLAGFAGGLYVHLLPINSETVYLDLAFITLAMLVIGGMTSLWGAVVGALAVSGLDSLLAEAENGLTVGPVSIDLPAGTRLVIVGTLMALVLILRPGGITNGREFRLDHLRRTHPPTQEEATP
;
A
#
# COMPACT_ATOMS: atom_id res chain seq x y z
N MET A 1 -18.65 -11.42 -15.19
CA MET A 1 -17.27 -10.96 -15.50
C MET A 1 -16.89 -11.45 -16.90
N SER A 2 -16.40 -10.58 -17.80
CA SER A 2 -15.90 -11.02 -19.09
C SER A 2 -14.61 -11.83 -18.90
N ARG A 3 -14.29 -12.78 -19.82
CA ARG A 3 -13.03 -13.55 -19.79
C ARG A 3 -11.78 -12.65 -19.67
N ARG A 4 -11.81 -11.45 -20.26
CA ARG A 4 -10.73 -10.44 -20.13
C ARG A 4 -10.59 -9.89 -18.70
N GLY A 5 -11.68 -9.64 -18.00
CA GLY A 5 -11.64 -9.20 -16.62
C GLY A 5 -11.00 -10.21 -15.68
N LEU A 6 -11.26 -11.51 -15.90
CA LEU A 6 -10.66 -12.58 -15.10
C LEU A 6 -9.13 -12.64 -15.24
N ILE A 7 -8.62 -12.40 -16.46
CA ILE A 7 -7.17 -12.41 -16.75
C ILE A 7 -6.47 -11.23 -16.07
N HIS A 8 -7.10 -10.04 -16.06
CA HIS A 8 -6.53 -8.85 -15.38
C HIS A 8 -6.46 -9.01 -13.86
N PHE A 9 -7.36 -9.78 -13.26
CA PHE A 9 -7.30 -10.13 -11.83
C PHE A 9 -6.31 -11.25 -11.56
N ALA A 10 -6.28 -12.30 -12.42
CA ALA A 10 -5.46 -13.49 -12.21
C ALA A 10 -3.95 -13.19 -12.20
N GLY A 11 -3.50 -12.18 -12.95
CA GLY A 11 -2.09 -11.78 -12.96
C GLY A 11 -1.61 -11.30 -11.58
N PRO A 12 -2.15 -10.19 -11.05
CA PRO A 12 -1.80 -9.69 -9.72
C PRO A 12 -1.98 -10.72 -8.60
N ALA A 13 -3.13 -11.42 -8.59
CA ALA A 13 -3.40 -12.46 -7.59
C ALA A 13 -2.45 -13.66 -7.71
N GLY A 14 -2.14 -14.09 -8.94
CA GLY A 14 -1.24 -15.22 -9.19
C GLY A 14 0.18 -14.96 -8.67
N VAL A 15 0.72 -13.76 -8.86
CA VAL A 15 2.06 -13.42 -8.35
C VAL A 15 2.09 -13.37 -6.82
N VAL A 16 1.04 -12.86 -6.18
CA VAL A 16 0.90 -12.90 -4.71
C VAL A 16 0.86 -14.35 -4.20
N VAL A 17 0.10 -15.23 -4.86
CA VAL A 17 0.06 -16.66 -4.50
C VAL A 17 1.43 -17.31 -4.71
N ILE A 18 2.13 -17.00 -5.79
CA ILE A 18 3.49 -17.52 -6.03
C ILE A 18 4.45 -17.02 -4.95
N ALA A 19 4.40 -15.74 -4.58
CA ALA A 19 5.22 -15.19 -3.50
C ALA A 19 4.94 -15.88 -2.16
N ALA A 20 3.67 -16.14 -1.84
CA ALA A 20 3.29 -16.88 -0.63
C ALA A 20 3.77 -18.34 -0.66
N LEU A 21 3.67 -19.02 -1.80
CA LEU A 21 4.19 -20.39 -1.95
C LEU A 21 5.71 -20.45 -1.84
N LEU A 22 6.43 -19.48 -2.39
CA LEU A 22 7.89 -19.38 -2.23
C LEU A 22 8.26 -19.10 -0.76
N GLY A 23 7.52 -18.24 -0.08
CA GLY A 23 7.69 -17.96 1.35
C GLY A 23 7.49 -19.20 2.22
N SER A 24 6.48 -20.05 1.91
CA SER A 24 6.19 -21.27 2.70
C SER A 24 7.25 -22.36 2.60
N VAL A 25 8.12 -22.31 1.58
CA VAL A 25 9.25 -23.27 1.39
C VAL A 25 10.58 -22.65 1.84
N ALA A 26 10.59 -21.36 2.14
CA ALA A 26 11.76 -20.63 2.57
C ALA A 26 12.15 -20.97 4.03
N SER A 27 13.37 -20.65 4.44
CA SER A 27 13.78 -20.75 5.85
C SER A 27 13.03 -19.71 6.69
N ASN A 28 12.84 -19.96 7.98
CA ASN A 28 12.17 -19.04 8.90
C ASN A 28 12.72 -17.59 8.83
N SER A 29 14.02 -17.44 8.67
CA SER A 29 14.65 -16.12 8.53
C SER A 29 14.31 -15.43 7.19
N THR A 30 14.03 -16.19 6.15
CA THR A 30 13.67 -15.66 4.83
C THR A 30 12.17 -15.47 4.68
N GLU A 31 11.37 -16.24 5.40
CA GLU A 31 9.89 -16.15 5.37
C GLU A 31 9.41 -14.75 5.77
N ILE A 32 10.07 -14.12 6.76
CA ILE A 32 9.71 -12.76 7.21
C ILE A 32 9.79 -11.73 6.07
N TYR A 33 10.74 -11.89 5.13
CA TYR A 33 10.85 -11.00 3.97
C TYR A 33 9.66 -11.15 3.01
N PHE A 34 9.15 -12.38 2.83
CA PHE A 34 7.94 -12.62 2.04
C PHE A 34 6.69 -12.05 2.73
N ILE A 35 6.56 -12.21 4.05
CA ILE A 35 5.45 -11.63 4.82
C ILE A 35 5.48 -10.11 4.69
N ASN A 36 6.65 -9.50 4.88
CA ASN A 36 6.82 -8.04 4.73
C ASN A 36 6.48 -7.56 3.31
N ALA A 37 6.91 -8.28 2.27
CA ALA A 37 6.59 -7.97 0.88
C ALA A 37 5.07 -8.05 0.61
N LEU A 38 4.37 -9.02 1.18
CA LEU A 38 2.91 -9.17 1.04
C LEU A 38 2.14 -8.05 1.77
N VAL A 39 2.61 -7.65 2.94
CA VAL A 39 2.07 -6.49 3.67
C VAL A 39 2.34 -5.21 2.87
N ALA A 40 3.55 -5.05 2.29
CA ALA A 40 3.86 -3.93 1.40
C ALA A 40 2.94 -3.89 0.18
N VAL A 41 2.64 -5.03 -0.46
CA VAL A 41 1.62 -5.13 -1.53
C VAL A 41 0.28 -4.61 -1.03
N THR A 42 -0.14 -4.99 0.18
CA THR A 42 -1.42 -4.54 0.75
C THR A 42 -1.46 -3.03 0.92
N ILE A 43 -0.38 -2.41 1.42
CA ILE A 43 -0.23 -0.96 1.55
C ILE A 43 -0.25 -0.28 0.17
N VAL A 44 0.59 -0.73 -0.76
CA VAL A 44 0.74 -0.11 -2.08
C VAL A 44 -0.54 -0.20 -2.92
N VAL A 45 -1.22 -1.35 -2.89
CA VAL A 45 -2.51 -1.52 -3.59
C VAL A 45 -3.60 -0.65 -2.95
N SER A 46 -3.59 -0.45 -1.63
CA SER A 46 -4.52 0.50 -0.99
C SER A 46 -4.31 1.93 -1.51
N ILE A 47 -3.06 2.39 -1.64
CA ILE A 47 -2.71 3.69 -2.22
C ILE A 47 -3.13 3.77 -3.69
N TYR A 48 -2.89 2.70 -4.47
CA TYR A 48 -3.28 2.61 -5.88
C TYR A 48 -4.76 2.88 -6.11
N VAL A 49 -5.65 2.45 -5.22
CA VAL A 49 -7.11 2.66 -5.36
C VAL A 49 -7.44 4.14 -5.58
N PHE A 50 -6.76 5.04 -4.88
CA PHE A 50 -6.93 6.48 -5.09
C PHE A 50 -5.96 7.03 -6.14
N VAL A 51 -4.65 6.89 -5.93
CA VAL A 51 -3.60 7.50 -6.77
C VAL A 51 -3.69 7.01 -8.21
N GLY A 52 -3.80 5.71 -8.43
CA GLY A 52 -3.83 5.10 -9.75
C GLY A 52 -5.08 5.48 -10.56
N ASN A 53 -6.23 5.59 -9.90
CA ASN A 53 -7.48 5.91 -10.58
C ASN A 53 -7.74 7.41 -10.72
N SER A 54 -7.25 8.25 -9.79
CA SER A 54 -7.44 9.71 -9.82
C SER A 54 -6.34 10.47 -10.53
N GLY A 55 -5.15 9.89 -10.65
CA GLY A 55 -3.94 10.56 -11.15
C GLY A 55 -3.35 11.60 -10.18
N VAL A 56 -3.87 11.71 -8.97
CA VAL A 56 -3.40 12.65 -7.94
C VAL A 56 -2.45 11.91 -7.00
N VAL A 57 -1.17 12.28 -7.01
CA VAL A 57 -0.19 11.74 -6.06
C VAL A 57 -0.52 12.24 -4.65
N SER A 58 -0.49 11.33 -3.69
CA SER A 58 -0.83 11.62 -2.30
C SER A 58 0.17 10.98 -1.34
N PHE A 59 0.81 11.80 -0.53
CA PHE A 59 1.69 11.37 0.57
C PHE A 59 0.87 11.01 1.83
N GLY A 60 -0.34 11.54 1.94
CA GLY A 60 -1.18 11.40 3.13
C GLY A 60 -1.76 9.99 3.36
N HIS A 61 -1.64 9.06 2.40
CA HIS A 61 -2.19 7.72 2.58
C HIS A 61 -1.51 6.93 3.69
N ILE A 62 -0.24 7.21 3.97
CA ILE A 62 0.47 6.60 5.09
C ILE A 62 -0.10 7.04 6.44
N SER A 63 -0.74 8.20 6.52
CA SER A 63 -1.51 8.59 7.71
C SER A 63 -2.62 7.58 8.04
N PHE A 64 -3.27 7.01 7.03
CA PHE A 64 -4.32 6.01 7.24
C PHE A 64 -3.74 4.66 7.66
N VAL A 65 -2.56 4.30 7.12
CA VAL A 65 -1.78 3.13 7.58
C VAL A 65 -1.38 3.34 9.03
N ALA A 66 -0.86 4.51 9.40
CA ALA A 66 -0.46 4.85 10.75
C ALA A 66 -1.63 4.80 11.74
N VAL A 67 -2.76 5.44 11.40
CA VAL A 67 -3.98 5.42 12.23
C VAL A 67 -4.52 3.99 12.38
N GLY A 68 -4.50 3.19 11.32
CA GLY A 68 -4.89 1.78 11.36
C GLY A 68 -3.97 0.96 12.27
N ALA A 69 -2.66 1.11 12.12
CA ALA A 69 -1.66 0.44 12.95
C ALA A 69 -1.80 0.81 14.43
N TRP A 70 -1.99 2.11 14.72
CA TRP A 70 -2.27 2.58 16.09
C TRP A 70 -3.54 1.98 16.66
N THR A 71 -4.63 1.98 15.87
CA THR A 71 -5.91 1.40 16.30
C THR A 71 -5.77 -0.08 16.61
N ALA A 72 -5.19 -0.87 15.71
CA ALA A 72 -4.99 -2.31 15.94
C ALA A 72 -4.04 -2.56 17.11
N GLY A 73 -2.92 -1.84 17.18
CA GLY A 73 -1.94 -1.97 18.27
C GLY A 73 -2.54 -1.69 19.64
N VAL A 74 -3.20 -0.53 19.81
CA VAL A 74 -3.85 -0.17 21.08
C VAL A 74 -4.91 -1.18 21.50
N LEU A 75 -5.69 -1.70 20.55
CA LEU A 75 -6.78 -2.63 20.84
C LEU A 75 -6.30 -4.06 21.10
N SER A 76 -5.13 -4.48 20.60
CA SER A 76 -4.64 -5.86 20.70
C SER A 76 -3.59 -6.08 21.80
N VAL A 77 -2.93 -5.01 22.30
CA VAL A 77 -2.03 -5.13 23.46
C VAL A 77 -2.79 -5.67 24.68
N PRO A 78 -2.24 -6.68 25.42
CA PRO A 78 -2.85 -7.20 26.64
C PRO A 78 -3.08 -6.12 27.69
N VAL A 79 -4.22 -6.19 28.39
CA VAL A 79 -4.59 -5.20 29.44
C VAL A 79 -3.50 -5.06 30.50
N SER A 80 -2.82 -6.16 30.85
CA SER A 80 -1.73 -6.18 31.85
C SER A 80 -0.50 -5.35 31.43
N GLU A 81 -0.26 -5.20 30.13
CA GLU A 81 0.93 -4.52 29.61
C GLU A 81 0.67 -3.06 29.21
N LYS A 82 -0.59 -2.69 28.97
CA LYS A 82 -0.98 -1.32 28.60
C LYS A 82 -0.45 -0.26 29.57
N PRO A 83 -0.52 -0.43 30.91
CA PRO A 83 -0.02 0.60 31.83
C PRO A 83 1.47 0.85 31.73
N ALA A 84 2.27 -0.15 31.31
CA ALA A 84 3.71 0.00 31.16
C ALA A 84 4.10 0.79 29.90
N ILE A 85 3.32 0.64 28.81
CA ILE A 85 3.65 1.21 27.50
C ILE A 85 2.84 2.49 27.21
N MET A 86 1.57 2.54 27.72
CA MET A 86 0.58 3.56 27.42
C MET A 86 -0.06 4.09 28.73
N GLN A 87 0.74 4.78 29.55
CA GLN A 87 0.32 5.20 30.90
C GLN A 87 -0.89 6.15 30.89
N TYR A 88 -1.00 6.99 29.86
CA TYR A 88 -2.02 8.05 29.77
C TYR A 88 -3.21 7.68 28.87
N LEU A 89 -3.30 6.40 28.46
CA LEU A 89 -4.35 5.92 27.57
C LEU A 89 -5.75 6.19 28.17
N PHE A 90 -6.71 6.57 27.31
CA PHE A 90 -8.10 6.72 27.71
C PHE A 90 -8.63 5.47 28.43
N PRO A 91 -9.38 5.58 29.56
CA PRO A 91 -9.84 4.44 30.34
C PRO A 91 -10.59 3.40 29.50
N VAL A 92 -11.44 3.85 28.59
CA VAL A 92 -12.21 2.96 27.69
C VAL A 92 -11.31 2.04 26.83
N LEU A 93 -10.14 2.53 26.42
CA LEU A 93 -9.18 1.76 25.61
C LEU A 93 -8.24 0.92 26.49
N ARG A 94 -8.03 1.34 27.74
CA ARG A 94 -7.11 0.68 28.66
C ARG A 94 -7.65 -0.66 29.15
N ASP A 95 -8.95 -0.75 29.44
CA ASP A 95 -9.56 -1.91 30.12
C ASP A 95 -10.04 -3.00 29.17
N HIS A 96 -9.89 -2.80 27.84
CA HIS A 96 -10.38 -3.73 26.83
C HIS A 96 -9.25 -4.17 25.88
N THR A 97 -9.21 -5.45 25.59
CA THR A 97 -8.35 -6.06 24.56
C THR A 97 -9.22 -6.89 23.64
N ILE A 98 -9.01 -6.79 22.34
CA ILE A 98 -9.70 -7.59 21.33
C ILE A 98 -8.70 -8.44 20.54
N GLY A 99 -9.20 -9.53 19.95
CA GLY A 99 -8.37 -10.41 19.15
C GLY A 99 -7.93 -9.77 17.81
N ASN A 100 -7.05 -10.47 17.10
CA ASN A 100 -6.45 -10.00 15.85
C ASN A 100 -7.51 -9.57 14.80
N VAL A 101 -8.42 -10.46 14.39
CA VAL A 101 -9.39 -10.15 13.32
C VAL A 101 -10.28 -8.95 13.65
N PRO A 102 -10.90 -8.85 14.85
CA PRO A 102 -11.62 -7.64 15.25
C PRO A 102 -10.75 -6.38 15.24
N SER A 103 -9.47 -6.45 15.63
CA SER A 103 -8.56 -5.30 15.61
C SER A 103 -8.28 -4.81 14.18
N LEU A 104 -8.12 -5.73 13.21
CA LEU A 104 -7.97 -5.40 11.80
C LEU A 104 -9.23 -4.72 11.22
N LEU A 105 -10.42 -5.20 11.60
CA LEU A 105 -11.68 -4.58 11.18
C LEU A 105 -11.85 -3.18 11.79
N ALA A 106 -11.49 -3.00 13.06
CA ALA A 106 -11.48 -1.69 13.70
C ALA A 106 -10.49 -0.74 13.03
N ALA A 107 -9.28 -1.21 12.71
CA ALA A 107 -8.27 -0.46 11.98
C ALA A 107 -8.77 0.01 10.59
N ALA A 108 -9.42 -0.88 9.85
CA ALA A 108 -10.04 -0.55 8.57
C ALA A 108 -11.15 0.51 8.72
N ALA A 109 -12.03 0.34 9.70
CA ALA A 109 -13.14 1.26 9.94
C ALA A 109 -12.64 2.65 10.35
N ILE A 110 -11.73 2.73 11.32
CA ILE A 110 -11.17 4.00 11.83
C ILE A 110 -10.32 4.68 10.74
N GLY A 111 -9.50 3.92 10.00
CA GLY A 111 -8.76 4.43 8.83
C GLY A 111 -9.68 5.04 7.78
N GLY A 112 -10.82 4.37 7.49
CA GLY A 112 -11.84 4.86 6.58
C GLY A 112 -12.56 6.12 7.08
N VAL A 113 -12.95 6.16 8.36
CA VAL A 113 -13.56 7.34 8.98
C VAL A 113 -12.61 8.53 8.96
N TYR A 114 -11.34 8.31 9.32
CA TYR A 114 -10.32 9.33 9.27
C TYR A 114 -10.11 9.86 7.85
N ALA A 115 -10.00 8.96 6.86
CA ALA A 115 -9.89 9.33 5.45
C ALA A 115 -11.11 10.11 4.96
N LEU A 116 -12.31 9.76 5.38
CA LEU A 116 -13.53 10.51 5.06
C LEU A 116 -13.48 11.93 5.63
N LEU A 117 -13.18 12.06 6.92
CA LEU A 117 -13.14 13.36 7.61
C LEU A 117 -12.10 14.30 6.96
N VAL A 118 -10.89 13.80 6.73
CA VAL A 118 -9.81 14.55 6.08
C VAL A 118 -10.12 14.79 4.60
N GLY A 119 -10.72 13.83 3.93
CA GLY A 119 -11.09 13.91 2.50
C GLY A 119 -12.13 14.98 2.20
N LEU A 120 -13.06 15.27 3.11
CA LEU A 120 -14.10 16.30 2.92
C LEU A 120 -13.52 17.68 2.51
N PRO A 121 -12.54 18.26 3.20
CA PRO A 121 -11.88 19.49 2.76
C PRO A 121 -10.88 19.25 1.64
N LEU A 122 -10.10 18.16 1.69
CA LEU A 122 -8.95 17.92 0.86
C LEU A 122 -9.31 17.66 -0.61
N MET A 123 -10.39 16.93 -0.88
CA MET A 123 -10.81 16.58 -2.25
C MET A 123 -11.36 17.77 -3.04
N ARG A 124 -11.51 18.94 -2.43
CA ARG A 124 -11.81 20.20 -3.10
C ARG A 124 -10.60 20.81 -3.78
N LEU A 125 -9.39 20.40 -3.36
CA LEU A 125 -8.13 20.85 -3.93
C LEU A 125 -7.78 20.06 -5.20
N SER A 126 -6.94 20.64 -6.04
CA SER A 126 -6.48 20.03 -7.29
C SER A 126 -5.00 20.33 -7.56
N GLY A 127 -4.39 19.51 -8.42
CA GLY A 127 -3.00 19.69 -8.83
C GLY A 127 -2.02 19.65 -7.65
N LEU A 128 -1.02 20.52 -7.68
CA LEU A 128 0.05 20.59 -6.68
C LEU A 128 -0.48 20.88 -5.26
N ALA A 129 -1.51 21.73 -5.15
CA ALA A 129 -2.10 22.07 -3.85
C ALA A 129 -2.67 20.84 -3.12
N ALA A 130 -3.26 19.89 -3.85
CA ALA A 130 -3.73 18.63 -3.28
C ALA A 130 -2.56 17.79 -2.75
N GLY A 131 -1.45 17.68 -3.50
CA GLY A 131 -0.25 16.95 -3.06
C GLY A 131 0.34 17.53 -1.77
N ILE A 132 0.54 18.87 -1.71
CA ILE A 132 1.07 19.56 -0.52
C ILE A 132 0.14 19.38 0.67
N ALA A 133 -1.17 19.50 0.48
CA ALA A 133 -2.14 19.35 1.56
C ALA A 133 -2.16 17.90 2.10
N THR A 134 -1.99 16.87 1.25
CA THR A 134 -1.86 15.48 1.72
C THR A 134 -0.59 15.25 2.53
N PHE A 135 0.51 15.93 2.21
CA PHE A 135 1.72 15.91 3.02
C PHE A 135 1.48 16.56 4.39
N GLY A 136 0.75 17.69 4.42
CA GLY A 136 0.35 18.33 5.69
C GLY A 136 -0.48 17.40 6.59
N ILE A 137 -1.34 16.54 6.01
CA ILE A 137 -2.08 15.54 6.78
C ILE A 137 -1.15 14.47 7.36
N LEU A 138 -0.15 14.03 6.59
CA LEU A 138 0.86 13.10 7.10
C LEU A 138 1.58 13.68 8.32
N GLU A 139 1.99 14.94 8.24
CA GLU A 139 2.66 15.67 9.32
C GLU A 139 1.77 15.84 10.55
N ILE A 140 0.52 16.25 10.36
CA ILE A 140 -0.44 16.40 11.46
C ILE A 140 -0.66 15.06 12.15
N THR A 141 -0.86 13.98 11.38
CA THR A 141 -1.08 12.64 11.93
C THR A 141 0.14 12.16 12.72
N HIS A 142 1.34 12.32 12.14
CA HIS A 142 2.59 11.94 12.82
C HIS A 142 2.72 12.66 14.17
N ASN A 143 2.56 13.97 14.18
CA ASN A 143 2.64 14.78 15.41
C ASN A 143 1.55 14.39 16.41
N LEU A 144 0.32 14.12 15.94
CA LEU A 144 -0.77 13.67 16.82
C LEU A 144 -0.43 12.34 17.50
N LEU A 145 0.01 11.35 16.74
CA LEU A 145 0.35 10.02 17.26
C LEU A 145 1.59 10.06 18.16
N ARG A 146 2.53 10.96 17.89
CA ARG A 146 3.77 11.12 18.65
C ARG A 146 3.57 11.80 20.00
N TYR A 147 2.76 12.88 20.05
CA TYR A 147 2.67 13.73 21.23
C TYR A 147 1.36 13.58 22.00
N TYR A 148 0.34 12.98 21.45
CA TYR A 148 -0.94 12.79 22.13
C TYR A 148 -1.05 11.37 22.73
N GLU A 149 -0.38 11.17 23.88
CA GLU A 149 -0.24 9.87 24.54
C GLU A 149 -1.57 9.24 25.02
N LYS A 150 -2.68 9.99 24.98
CA LYS A 150 -4.01 9.45 25.35
C LYS A 150 -4.59 8.46 24.33
N VAL A 151 -4.02 8.39 23.11
CA VAL A 151 -4.48 7.51 22.04
C VAL A 151 -3.50 6.38 21.72
N GLY A 152 -2.35 6.32 22.43
CA GLY A 152 -1.35 5.27 22.19
C GLY A 152 -0.03 5.52 22.92
N PRO A 153 1.04 4.84 22.52
CA PRO A 153 2.33 4.86 23.20
C PRO A 153 3.13 6.17 23.00
N GLY A 154 2.65 7.10 22.17
CA GLY A 154 3.37 8.32 21.85
C GLY A 154 4.69 8.06 21.12
N THR A 155 5.82 8.45 21.73
CA THR A 155 7.18 8.22 21.20
C THR A 155 7.69 6.80 21.43
N ASN A 156 7.03 6.01 22.29
CA ASN A 156 7.43 4.64 22.57
C ASN A 156 7.07 3.70 21.42
N THR A 157 7.76 2.55 21.39
CA THR A 157 7.49 1.51 20.40
C THR A 157 6.38 0.58 20.91
N PHE A 158 5.51 0.15 20.00
CA PHE A 158 4.59 -0.95 20.23
C PHE A 158 5.34 -2.28 20.28
N SER A 159 5.93 -2.62 21.42
CA SER A 159 6.73 -3.86 21.59
C SER A 159 5.91 -5.05 22.08
N SER A 160 4.69 -4.82 22.59
CA SER A 160 3.83 -5.86 23.18
C SER A 160 2.58 -6.16 22.36
N VAL A 161 2.56 -5.77 21.10
CA VAL A 161 1.50 -6.19 20.17
C VAL A 161 1.76 -7.66 19.82
N PRO A 162 0.74 -8.54 19.92
CA PRO A 162 0.91 -9.93 19.52
C PRO A 162 1.29 -10.04 18.02
N GLU A 163 2.40 -10.71 17.74
CA GLU A 163 2.86 -10.99 16.37
C GLU A 163 1.99 -12.10 15.77
N THR A 164 0.89 -11.73 15.14
CA THR A 164 -0.10 -12.66 14.61
C THR A 164 -0.20 -12.63 13.09
N THR A 165 0.49 -11.68 12.42
CA THR A 165 0.53 -11.63 10.95
C THR A 165 1.52 -12.65 10.43
N ASP A 166 1.04 -13.84 10.13
CA ASP A 166 1.77 -14.91 9.45
C ASP A 166 1.68 -14.79 7.92
N LEU A 167 2.36 -15.69 7.22
CA LEU A 167 2.39 -15.73 5.76
C LEU A 167 0.98 -15.89 5.14
N VAL A 168 0.14 -16.71 5.77
CA VAL A 168 -1.23 -16.97 5.30
C VAL A 168 -2.10 -15.73 5.45
N GLN A 169 -2.02 -15.06 6.60
CA GLN A 169 -2.78 -13.85 6.86
C GLN A 169 -2.33 -12.69 5.97
N ALA A 170 -1.02 -12.52 5.76
CA ALA A 170 -0.47 -11.51 4.85
C ALA A 170 -0.91 -11.77 3.40
N ALA A 171 -0.83 -13.01 2.92
CA ALA A 171 -1.28 -13.39 1.59
C ALA A 171 -2.80 -13.17 1.40
N PHE A 172 -3.60 -13.59 2.40
CA PHE A 172 -5.04 -13.35 2.37
C PHE A 172 -5.37 -11.84 2.35
N GLY A 173 -4.68 -11.05 3.18
CA GLY A 173 -4.81 -9.59 3.21
C GLY A 173 -4.50 -8.95 1.86
N ALA A 174 -3.39 -9.35 1.23
CA ALA A 174 -3.00 -8.87 -0.10
C ALA A 174 -4.04 -9.24 -1.17
N LEU A 175 -4.51 -10.49 -1.18
CA LEU A 175 -5.53 -10.95 -2.13
C LEU A 175 -6.87 -10.24 -1.92
N LEU A 176 -7.28 -10.02 -0.67
CA LEU A 176 -8.49 -9.26 -0.33
C LEU A 176 -8.42 -7.84 -0.88
N VAL A 177 -7.31 -7.12 -0.61
CA VAL A 177 -7.14 -5.73 -1.05
C VAL A 177 -7.04 -5.65 -2.58
N ILE A 178 -6.35 -6.58 -3.24
CA ILE A 178 -6.33 -6.71 -4.71
C ILE A 178 -7.75 -6.95 -5.25
N GLY A 179 -8.53 -7.83 -4.61
CA GLY A 179 -9.91 -8.11 -5.00
C GLY A 179 -10.81 -6.86 -4.91
N VAL A 180 -10.71 -6.10 -3.81
CA VAL A 180 -11.46 -4.85 -3.64
C VAL A 180 -10.99 -3.79 -4.64
N ALA A 181 -9.68 -3.62 -4.85
CA ALA A 181 -9.12 -2.68 -5.82
C ALA A 181 -9.58 -3.01 -7.25
N PHE A 182 -9.55 -4.28 -7.63
CA PHE A 182 -10.04 -4.75 -8.91
C PHE A 182 -11.56 -4.53 -9.05
N GLY A 183 -12.34 -4.85 -8.02
CA GLY A 183 -13.77 -4.58 -7.98
C GLY A 183 -14.09 -3.10 -8.14
N TYR A 184 -13.35 -2.24 -7.42
CA TYR A 184 -13.48 -0.79 -7.53
C TYR A 184 -13.16 -0.28 -8.95
N GLN A 185 -12.00 -0.63 -9.50
CA GLN A 185 -11.58 -0.15 -10.82
C GLN A 185 -12.50 -0.59 -11.96
N THR A 186 -13.17 -1.74 -11.83
CA THR A 186 -14.15 -2.24 -12.81
C THR A 186 -15.56 -1.73 -12.59
N SER A 187 -15.84 -1.15 -11.42
CA SER A 187 -17.11 -0.56 -11.05
C SER A 187 -17.42 0.72 -11.83
N ARG A 188 -18.68 1.21 -11.71
CA ARG A 188 -19.09 2.51 -12.24
C ARG A 188 -18.24 3.64 -11.63
N PHE A 189 -17.99 3.61 -10.33
CA PHE A 189 -17.23 4.65 -9.62
C PHE A 189 -15.78 4.74 -10.09
N GLY A 190 -15.07 3.62 -10.21
CA GLY A 190 -13.69 3.60 -10.70
C GLY A 190 -13.58 4.07 -12.16
N ARG A 191 -14.54 3.73 -13.02
CA ARG A 191 -14.57 4.21 -14.41
C ARG A 191 -14.81 5.72 -14.50
N LEU A 192 -15.74 6.24 -13.69
CA LEU A 192 -16.02 7.68 -13.62
C LEU A 192 -14.81 8.45 -13.08
N LEU A 193 -14.14 7.94 -12.04
CA LEU A 193 -12.94 8.58 -11.50
C LEU A 193 -11.83 8.65 -12.57
N ARG A 194 -11.59 7.58 -13.31
CA ARG A 194 -10.61 7.60 -14.42
C ARG A 194 -10.99 8.56 -15.54
N ALA A 195 -12.27 8.67 -15.88
CA ALA A 195 -12.73 9.69 -16.82
C ALA A 195 -12.41 11.11 -16.33
N THR A 196 -12.56 11.39 -15.01
CA THR A 196 -12.16 12.69 -14.44
C THR A 196 -10.64 12.91 -14.41
N ARG A 197 -9.83 11.85 -14.47
CA ARG A 197 -8.38 11.93 -14.57
C ARG A 197 -7.94 12.36 -15.98
N GLU A 198 -8.58 11.80 -17.02
CA GLU A 198 -8.25 12.11 -18.41
C GLU A 198 -8.67 13.54 -18.78
N ASP A 199 -9.90 13.93 -18.50
CA ASP A 199 -10.40 15.29 -18.71
C ASP A 199 -11.44 15.69 -17.64
N PRO A 200 -11.02 16.47 -16.63
CA PRO A 200 -11.93 16.93 -15.59
C PRO A 200 -13.02 17.91 -16.10
N ALA A 201 -12.76 18.63 -17.21
CA ALA A 201 -13.72 19.59 -17.75
C ALA A 201 -14.83 18.86 -18.53
N ALA A 202 -14.46 17.94 -19.42
CA ALA A 202 -15.39 17.11 -20.14
C ALA A 202 -16.24 16.25 -19.20
N ALA A 203 -15.64 15.67 -18.15
CA ALA A 203 -16.37 14.89 -17.15
C ALA A 203 -17.44 15.72 -16.43
N ARG A 204 -17.13 16.98 -16.07
CA ARG A 204 -18.12 17.90 -15.49
C ARG A 204 -19.23 18.27 -16.46
N ALA A 205 -18.92 18.45 -17.74
CA ALA A 205 -19.92 18.78 -18.75
C ALA A 205 -21.00 17.70 -18.92
N VAL A 206 -20.66 16.43 -18.66
CA VAL A 206 -21.62 15.31 -18.68
C VAL A 206 -22.18 14.97 -17.28
N GLY A 207 -22.05 15.90 -16.32
CA GLY A 207 -22.64 15.80 -14.99
C GLY A 207 -21.88 14.95 -13.96
N VAL A 208 -20.60 14.59 -14.21
CA VAL A 208 -19.80 13.84 -13.25
C VAL A 208 -19.19 14.78 -12.21
N SER A 209 -19.50 14.57 -10.93
CA SER A 209 -18.89 15.32 -9.83
C SER A 209 -17.48 14.77 -9.52
N VAL A 210 -16.44 15.50 -9.93
CA VAL A 210 -15.04 15.17 -9.67
C VAL A 210 -14.79 15.01 -8.17
N TYR A 211 -15.35 15.91 -7.36
CA TYR A 211 -15.23 15.89 -5.90
C TYR A 211 -15.74 14.59 -5.29
N GLN A 212 -16.96 14.19 -5.66
CA GLN A 212 -17.59 12.97 -5.11
C GLN A 212 -16.80 11.71 -5.51
N GLN A 213 -16.36 11.61 -6.78
CA GLN A 213 -15.61 10.45 -7.23
C GLN A 213 -14.26 10.34 -6.52
N ARG A 214 -13.57 11.45 -6.32
CA ARG A 214 -12.31 11.49 -5.53
C ARG A 214 -12.54 11.13 -4.07
N LEU A 215 -13.60 11.66 -3.43
CA LEU A 215 -13.90 11.39 -2.03
C LEU A 215 -14.20 9.90 -1.79
N ILE A 216 -15.00 9.27 -2.66
CA ILE A 216 -15.30 7.83 -2.57
C ILE A 216 -14.02 7.00 -2.66
N ALA A 217 -13.14 7.28 -3.66
CA ALA A 217 -11.89 6.56 -3.82
C ALA A 217 -10.94 6.76 -2.64
N PHE A 218 -10.85 7.99 -2.14
CA PHE A 218 -9.99 8.36 -1.02
C PHE A 218 -10.43 7.68 0.27
N THR A 219 -11.73 7.64 0.53
CA THR A 219 -12.29 6.93 1.69
C THR A 219 -12.07 5.43 1.59
N LEU A 220 -12.35 4.82 0.43
CA LEU A 220 -12.10 3.39 0.22
C LEU A 220 -10.62 3.05 0.38
N SER A 221 -9.74 3.87 -0.20
CA SER A 221 -8.29 3.76 -0.03
C SER A 221 -7.89 3.83 1.45
N GLY A 222 -8.51 4.74 2.23
CA GLY A 222 -8.30 4.85 3.68
C GLY A 222 -8.75 3.63 4.47
N VAL A 223 -9.86 3.00 4.10
CA VAL A 223 -10.32 1.72 4.70
C VAL A 223 -9.27 0.64 4.47
N LEU A 224 -8.79 0.49 3.23
CA LEU A 224 -7.82 -0.54 2.87
C LEU A 224 -6.43 -0.24 3.48
N ALA A 225 -6.03 1.02 3.54
CA ALA A 225 -4.78 1.45 4.16
C ALA A 225 -4.81 1.24 5.69
N GLY A 226 -5.94 1.50 6.34
CA GLY A 226 -6.13 1.20 7.76
C GLY A 226 -6.03 -0.30 8.05
N PHE A 227 -6.66 -1.14 7.22
CA PHE A 227 -6.50 -2.59 7.29
C PHE A 227 -5.03 -3.03 7.13
N ALA A 228 -4.33 -2.48 6.13
CA ALA A 228 -2.91 -2.77 5.91
C ALA A 228 -2.03 -2.34 7.09
N GLY A 229 -2.34 -1.21 7.72
CA GLY A 229 -1.69 -0.75 8.94
C GLY A 229 -1.88 -1.72 10.11
N GLY A 230 -3.09 -2.29 10.25
CA GLY A 230 -3.36 -3.34 11.22
C GLY A 230 -2.50 -4.58 11.00
N LEU A 231 -2.35 -5.06 9.76
CA LEU A 231 -1.44 -6.16 9.42
C LEU A 231 0.02 -5.81 9.76
N TYR A 232 0.43 -4.58 9.48
CA TYR A 232 1.80 -4.12 9.67
C TYR A 232 2.21 -4.09 11.14
N VAL A 233 1.36 -3.60 12.08
CA VAL A 233 1.65 -3.57 13.51
C VAL A 233 1.68 -4.97 14.14
N HIS A 234 0.94 -5.93 13.58
CA HIS A 234 0.98 -7.33 14.00
C HIS A 234 2.13 -8.12 13.38
N LEU A 235 2.92 -7.52 12.50
CA LEU A 235 4.10 -8.14 11.88
C LEU A 235 5.39 -7.74 12.59
N LEU A 236 5.56 -6.46 12.87
CA LEU A 236 6.79 -5.88 13.40
C LEU A 236 6.49 -4.83 14.48
N PRO A 237 7.34 -4.70 15.51
CA PRO A 237 7.27 -3.58 16.43
C PRO A 237 7.40 -2.25 15.67
N ILE A 238 6.45 -1.34 15.86
CA ILE A 238 6.42 -0.04 15.18
C ILE A 238 6.39 1.12 16.19
N ASN A 239 6.84 2.27 15.73
CA ASN A 239 6.71 3.55 16.45
C ASN A 239 6.22 4.65 15.47
N SER A 240 6.08 5.87 15.95
CA SER A 240 5.62 6.99 15.13
C SER A 240 6.53 7.30 13.93
N GLU A 241 7.84 7.05 14.04
CA GLU A 241 8.81 7.28 12.96
C GLU A 241 8.73 6.22 11.86
N THR A 242 8.49 4.95 12.22
CA THR A 242 8.43 3.84 11.24
C THR A 242 7.24 3.94 10.29
N VAL A 243 6.17 4.60 10.70
CA VAL A 243 4.95 4.81 9.89
C VAL A 243 4.83 6.26 9.40
N TYR A 244 5.95 6.87 9.05
CA TYR A 244 6.04 8.27 8.63
C TYR A 244 6.70 8.43 7.25
N LEU A 245 7.73 9.25 7.13
CA LEU A 245 8.33 9.62 5.83
C LEU A 245 8.96 8.44 5.10
N ASP A 246 9.71 7.61 5.79
CA ASP A 246 10.42 6.49 5.15
C ASP A 246 9.40 5.52 4.50
N LEU A 247 8.34 5.18 5.24
CA LEU A 247 7.28 4.32 4.69
C LEU A 247 6.52 5.02 3.56
N ALA A 248 6.30 6.34 3.66
CA ALA A 248 5.62 7.11 2.61
C ALA A 248 6.44 7.12 1.31
N PHE A 249 7.73 7.39 1.40
CA PHE A 249 8.59 7.44 0.21
C PHE A 249 8.79 6.06 -0.41
N ILE A 250 9.04 5.01 0.38
CA ILE A 250 9.27 3.67 -0.16
C ILE A 250 8.02 3.10 -0.82
N THR A 251 6.83 3.30 -0.24
CA THR A 251 5.56 2.80 -0.81
C THR A 251 5.16 3.57 -2.06
N LEU A 252 5.43 4.87 -2.12
CA LEU A 252 5.26 5.66 -3.35
C LEU A 252 6.28 5.24 -4.42
N ALA A 253 7.54 4.98 -4.04
CA ALA A 253 8.54 4.45 -4.96
C ALA A 253 8.11 3.10 -5.55
N MET A 254 7.59 2.19 -4.72
CA MET A 254 7.02 0.90 -5.16
C MET A 254 5.91 1.11 -6.20
N LEU A 255 4.99 2.03 -5.95
CA LEU A 255 3.88 2.33 -6.85
C LEU A 255 4.34 2.96 -8.16
N VAL A 256 5.28 3.92 -8.10
CA VAL A 256 5.82 4.63 -9.26
C VAL A 256 6.68 3.72 -10.12
N ILE A 257 7.62 2.99 -9.51
CA ILE A 257 8.52 2.05 -10.19
C ILE A 257 7.72 0.95 -10.87
N GLY A 258 6.70 0.42 -10.20
CA GLY A 258 5.82 -0.59 -10.78
C GLY A 258 4.96 -0.08 -11.92
N GLY A 259 4.46 1.16 -11.80
CA GLY A 259 3.56 1.82 -12.75
C GLY A 259 2.24 2.22 -12.09
N MET A 260 2.12 3.51 -11.74
CA MET A 260 1.02 4.06 -10.93
C MET A 260 -0.38 3.80 -11.49
N THR A 261 -0.54 3.63 -12.79
CA THR A 261 -1.85 3.61 -13.45
C THR A 261 -2.43 2.21 -13.64
N SER A 262 -1.72 1.15 -13.21
CA SER A 262 -2.19 -0.23 -13.31
C SER A 262 -2.12 -0.98 -11.98
N LEU A 263 -3.12 -1.82 -11.72
CA LEU A 263 -3.12 -2.70 -10.54
C LEU A 263 -1.98 -3.72 -10.61
N TRP A 264 -1.69 -4.23 -11.82
CA TRP A 264 -0.55 -5.09 -12.09
C TRP A 264 0.77 -4.41 -11.72
N GLY A 265 0.93 -3.13 -12.14
CA GLY A 265 2.11 -2.33 -11.79
C GLY A 265 2.27 -2.15 -10.29
N ALA A 266 1.21 -1.84 -9.56
CA ALA A 266 1.24 -1.67 -8.12
C ALA A 266 1.76 -2.94 -7.41
N VAL A 267 1.28 -4.13 -7.80
CA VAL A 267 1.70 -5.40 -7.19
C VAL A 267 3.14 -5.76 -7.56
N VAL A 268 3.50 -5.67 -8.86
CA VAL A 268 4.87 -5.99 -9.31
C VAL A 268 5.88 -5.02 -8.71
N GLY A 269 5.55 -3.72 -8.66
CA GLY A 269 6.42 -2.71 -8.06
C GLY A 269 6.62 -2.93 -6.56
N ALA A 270 5.54 -3.26 -5.83
CA ALA A 270 5.64 -3.58 -4.41
C ALA A 270 6.56 -4.78 -4.15
N LEU A 271 6.37 -5.89 -4.87
CA LEU A 271 7.20 -7.08 -4.69
C LEU A 271 8.66 -6.86 -5.13
N ALA A 272 8.88 -6.19 -6.27
CA ALA A 272 10.22 -5.95 -6.78
C ALA A 272 11.03 -5.02 -5.87
N VAL A 273 10.42 -3.91 -5.44
CA VAL A 273 11.11 -2.94 -4.56
C VAL A 273 11.23 -3.49 -3.14
N SER A 274 10.24 -4.22 -2.62
CA SER A 274 10.35 -4.89 -1.31
C SER A 274 11.44 -5.95 -1.30
N GLY A 275 11.58 -6.74 -2.36
CA GLY A 275 12.68 -7.70 -2.50
C GLY A 275 14.04 -7.00 -2.55
N LEU A 276 14.16 -5.92 -3.31
CA LEU A 276 15.38 -5.11 -3.37
C LEU A 276 15.70 -4.48 -2.00
N ASP A 277 14.69 -3.92 -1.34
CA ASP A 277 14.82 -3.30 -0.02
C ASP A 277 15.31 -4.31 1.03
N SER A 278 14.76 -5.53 1.02
CA SER A 278 15.20 -6.61 1.91
C SER A 278 16.64 -7.03 1.66
N LEU A 279 17.04 -7.16 0.39
CA LEU A 279 18.43 -7.50 0.02
C LEU A 279 19.41 -6.39 0.44
N LEU A 280 19.04 -5.13 0.25
CA LEU A 280 19.88 -3.99 0.66
C LEU A 280 19.95 -3.86 2.18
N ALA A 281 18.86 -4.14 2.90
CA ALA A 281 18.84 -4.16 4.36
C ALA A 281 19.78 -5.24 4.92
N GLU A 282 19.80 -6.43 4.30
CA GLU A 282 20.71 -7.50 4.68
C GLU A 282 22.17 -7.13 4.36
N ALA A 283 22.42 -6.43 3.25
CA ALA A 283 23.74 -5.92 2.89
C ALA A 283 24.22 -4.78 3.83
N GLU A 284 23.33 -3.97 4.38
CA GLU A 284 23.64 -2.99 5.43
C GLU A 284 23.98 -3.66 6.78
N ASN A 285 23.44 -4.86 7.04
CA ASN A 285 23.71 -5.65 8.25
C ASN A 285 24.87 -6.63 8.12
N GLY A 286 25.62 -6.60 7.00
CA GLY A 286 26.77 -7.46 6.74
C GLY A 286 26.39 -8.76 6.04
N LEU A 287 25.98 -8.67 4.78
CA LEU A 287 25.68 -9.84 3.94
C LEU A 287 26.96 -10.60 3.61
N THR A 288 27.04 -11.87 4.02
CA THR A 288 28.13 -12.78 3.63
C THR A 288 27.67 -13.73 2.54
N VAL A 289 28.21 -13.56 1.32
CA VAL A 289 27.97 -14.46 0.18
C VAL A 289 29.28 -15.20 -0.11
N GLY A 290 29.44 -16.40 0.43
CA GLY A 290 30.65 -17.18 0.31
C GLY A 290 31.85 -16.50 1.00
N PRO A 291 32.99 -16.28 0.29
CA PRO A 291 34.16 -15.62 0.87
C PRO A 291 34.09 -14.08 0.88
N VAL A 292 33.01 -13.49 0.37
CA VAL A 292 32.88 -12.03 0.24
C VAL A 292 31.83 -11.53 1.27
N SER A 293 32.30 -10.62 2.16
CA SER A 293 31.42 -9.84 3.04
C SER A 293 31.11 -8.49 2.37
N ILE A 294 29.84 -8.16 2.24
CA ILE A 294 29.36 -6.89 1.72
C ILE A 294 28.77 -6.12 2.90
N ASP A 295 29.48 -5.08 3.33
CA ASP A 295 29.02 -4.16 4.36
C ASP A 295 28.72 -2.80 3.71
N LEU A 296 27.46 -2.43 3.63
CA LEU A 296 27.03 -1.13 3.13
C LEU A 296 26.84 -0.15 4.31
N PRO A 297 27.20 1.13 4.14
CA PRO A 297 26.90 2.14 5.14
C PRO A 297 25.39 2.27 5.38
N ALA A 298 25.00 2.50 6.63
CA ALA A 298 23.60 2.73 7.00
C ALA A 298 22.98 3.88 6.17
N GLY A 299 21.78 3.68 5.66
CA GLY A 299 21.09 4.64 4.80
C GLY A 299 21.33 4.46 3.30
N THR A 300 22.25 3.60 2.88
CA THR A 300 22.52 3.29 1.46
C THR A 300 21.27 2.77 0.76
N ARG A 301 20.46 1.98 1.46
CA ARG A 301 19.17 1.45 1.02
C ARG A 301 18.23 2.56 0.50
N LEU A 302 18.01 3.61 1.30
CA LEU A 302 17.14 4.72 0.95
C LEU A 302 17.66 5.52 -0.25
N VAL A 303 18.99 5.71 -0.33
CA VAL A 303 19.65 6.39 -1.46
C VAL A 303 19.47 5.59 -2.76
N ILE A 304 19.65 4.27 -2.72
CA ILE A 304 19.49 3.41 -3.90
C ILE A 304 18.04 3.39 -4.36
N VAL A 305 17.08 3.19 -3.46
CA VAL A 305 15.64 3.17 -3.80
C VAL A 305 15.20 4.53 -4.33
N GLY A 306 15.62 5.64 -3.70
CA GLY A 306 15.32 6.99 -4.17
C GLY A 306 15.92 7.29 -5.55
N THR A 307 17.18 6.88 -5.77
CA THR A 307 17.85 7.02 -7.07
C THR A 307 17.14 6.20 -8.15
N LEU A 308 16.78 4.95 -7.84
CA LEU A 308 16.03 4.10 -8.76
C LEU A 308 14.67 4.71 -9.12
N MET A 309 13.96 5.26 -8.13
CA MET A 309 12.70 5.98 -8.37
C MET A 309 12.89 7.17 -9.32
N ALA A 310 13.92 7.99 -9.08
CA ALA A 310 14.23 9.14 -9.94
C ALA A 310 14.59 8.70 -11.36
N LEU A 311 15.41 7.66 -11.52
CA LEU A 311 15.76 7.11 -12.84
C LEU A 311 14.54 6.57 -13.57
N VAL A 312 13.65 5.85 -12.89
CA VAL A 312 12.43 5.33 -13.51
C VAL A 312 11.53 6.47 -13.95
N LEU A 313 11.35 7.52 -13.14
CA LEU A 313 10.55 8.69 -13.52
C LEU A 313 11.11 9.42 -14.75
N ILE A 314 12.43 9.48 -14.89
CA ILE A 314 13.10 10.16 -16.04
C ILE A 314 13.08 9.28 -17.29
N LEU A 315 13.45 7.99 -17.16
CA LEU A 315 13.67 7.09 -18.29
C LEU A 315 12.40 6.36 -18.73
N ARG A 316 11.51 6.03 -17.77
CA ARG A 316 10.26 5.27 -17.98
C ARG A 316 9.12 5.80 -17.11
N PRO A 317 8.51 6.93 -17.45
CA PRO A 317 7.45 7.54 -16.62
C PRO A 317 6.21 6.65 -16.44
N GLY A 318 6.05 5.61 -17.25
CA GLY A 318 5.01 4.58 -17.09
C GLY A 318 5.39 3.45 -16.13
N GLY A 319 6.59 3.46 -15.53
CA GLY A 319 7.10 2.40 -14.68
C GLY A 319 7.48 1.11 -15.45
N ILE A 320 7.78 0.03 -14.72
CA ILE A 320 8.16 -1.27 -15.28
C ILE A 320 7.07 -1.81 -16.21
N THR A 321 5.81 -1.69 -15.81
CA THR A 321 4.65 -2.21 -16.56
C THR A 321 4.14 -1.25 -17.64
N ASN A 322 4.73 -0.06 -17.74
CA ASN A 322 4.30 1.01 -18.65
C ASN A 322 2.79 1.35 -18.49
N GLY A 323 2.28 1.27 -17.27
CA GLY A 323 0.87 1.50 -16.95
C GLY A 323 -0.13 0.52 -17.58
N ARG A 324 0.36 -0.62 -18.11
CA ARG A 324 -0.49 -1.63 -18.77
C ARG A 324 -0.91 -2.69 -17.76
N GLU A 325 -2.18 -3.06 -17.82
CA GLU A 325 -2.69 -4.23 -17.08
C GLU A 325 -2.17 -5.53 -17.70
N PHE A 326 -2.09 -6.58 -16.87
CA PHE A 326 -1.65 -7.91 -17.32
C PHE A 326 -2.51 -8.44 -18.47
N ARG A 327 -1.89 -8.82 -19.61
CA ARG A 327 -2.53 -9.36 -20.80
C ARG A 327 -1.83 -10.63 -21.27
N LEU A 328 -2.60 -11.69 -21.46
CA LEU A 328 -2.12 -12.95 -22.04
C LEU A 328 -2.15 -12.98 -23.59
N ASP A 329 -2.55 -11.88 -24.23
CA ASP A 329 -2.74 -11.84 -25.70
C ASP A 329 -1.43 -12.05 -26.48
N HIS A 330 -0.26 -11.85 -25.86
CA HIS A 330 1.03 -12.08 -26.52
C HIS A 330 1.38 -13.56 -26.74
N LEU A 331 0.74 -14.48 -26.04
CA LEU A 331 0.98 -15.93 -26.22
C LEU A 331 0.16 -16.54 -27.37
N ARG A 332 -0.75 -15.77 -27.98
CA ARG A 332 -1.61 -16.25 -29.09
C ARG A 332 -1.22 -15.78 -30.49
N ARG A 333 -0.21 -14.94 -30.65
CA ARG A 333 0.25 -14.49 -31.97
C ARG A 333 1.38 -15.36 -32.49
N THR A 334 1.06 -16.59 -32.91
CA THR A 334 1.88 -17.43 -33.79
C THR A 334 1.10 -17.89 -35.00
N HIS A 335 0.23 -17.07 -35.56
CA HIS A 335 -0.22 -17.26 -36.93
C HIS A 335 0.04 -15.98 -37.71
N PRO A 336 0.92 -16.02 -38.74
CA PRO A 336 0.98 -14.95 -39.73
C PRO A 336 -0.37 -14.91 -40.45
N PRO A 337 -0.85 -13.74 -40.91
CA PRO A 337 -2.03 -13.69 -41.77
C PRO A 337 -1.75 -14.48 -43.02
N THR A 338 -2.57 -15.49 -43.31
CA THR A 338 -2.65 -16.14 -44.59
C THR A 338 -2.88 -15.07 -45.65
N GLN A 339 -1.90 -14.91 -46.54
CA GLN A 339 -2.08 -14.20 -47.81
C GLN A 339 -3.07 -15.01 -48.62
N GLU A 340 -4.32 -14.62 -48.64
CA GLU A 340 -5.28 -15.11 -49.60
C GLU A 340 -5.97 -13.94 -50.27
N GLU A 341 -5.75 -13.93 -51.58
CA GLU A 341 -6.46 -13.22 -52.62
C GLU A 341 -6.19 -11.73 -52.87
N ALA A 342 -5.04 -11.51 -53.54
CA ALA A 342 -4.97 -10.54 -54.62
C ALA A 342 -4.93 -11.33 -55.95
N THR A 343 -6.05 -11.47 -56.63
CA THR A 343 -6.16 -11.79 -58.07
C THR A 343 -7.32 -11.01 -58.69
N PRO A 344 -7.22 -10.71 -59.95
CA PRO A 344 -7.29 -9.36 -60.56
C PRO A 344 -8.70 -8.94 -60.86
#